data_66e2adbc5fe9e0a842bb4aff7a42e082
#
_entry.id   66e2adbc5fe9e0a842bb4aff7a42e082
#
_cell.length_a   1.000
_cell.length_b   1.000
_cell.length_c   1.000
_cell.angle_alpha   90.00
_cell.angle_beta   90.00
_cell.angle_gamma   90.00
#
_symmetry.space_group_name_H-M   'P 1'
#
loop_
_entity.id
_entity.type
_entity.pdbx_description
1 polymer ?
#
loop_
_entity_poly.entity_id
_entity_poly.type
_entity_poly.pdbx_seq_one_letter_code
_entity_poly.pdbx_strand_id
1 'polypeptide(L)' 'MNSKPIPNDQFRDAMNELVNGWFKKWRDRQGMTDADWDTCISELTELGHKYNYKLVLAIGAALVEEIERRQDGGN' A
#
# COMPACT_ATOMS: atom_id res chain seq x y z
N MET A 1 6.27 9.16 -18.06
CA MET A 1 5.81 9.20 -16.70
C MET A 1 4.66 10.19 -16.54
N ASN A 2 3.63 9.78 -15.85
CA ASN A 2 2.43 10.61 -15.72
C ASN A 2 2.60 11.60 -14.58
N SER A 3 2.65 12.89 -14.91
CA SER A 3 2.77 13.95 -13.91
C SER A 3 1.45 14.71 -13.71
N LYS A 4 0.40 14.26 -14.35
CA LYS A 4 -0.90 14.92 -14.22
C LYS A 4 -1.53 14.61 -12.86
N PRO A 5 -2.25 15.55 -12.28
CA PRO A 5 -2.97 15.28 -11.03
C PRO A 5 -4.03 14.21 -11.27
N ILE A 6 -4.23 13.39 -10.26
CA ILE A 6 -5.29 12.39 -10.30
C ILE A 6 -6.62 13.08 -9.97
N PRO A 7 -7.71 12.80 -10.71
CA PRO A 7 -9.02 13.39 -10.39
C PRO A 7 -9.48 12.98 -8.99
N ASN A 8 -10.30 13.85 -8.38
CA ASN A 8 -10.72 13.64 -6.99
C ASN A 8 -11.44 12.33 -6.75
N ASP A 9 -12.29 11.91 -7.68
CA ASP A 9 -13.00 10.64 -7.53
C ASP A 9 -12.04 9.45 -7.61
N GLN A 10 -11.05 9.51 -8.49
CA GLN A 10 -10.05 8.46 -8.57
C GLN A 10 -9.14 8.49 -7.35
N PHE A 11 -8.83 9.66 -6.84
CA PHE A 11 -8.03 9.78 -5.62
C PHE A 11 -8.74 9.11 -4.45
N ARG A 12 -10.04 9.39 -4.31
CA ARG A 12 -10.84 8.75 -3.26
C ARG A 12 -10.82 7.24 -3.40
N ASP A 13 -11.02 6.74 -4.63
CA ASP A 13 -11.03 5.30 -4.86
C ASP A 13 -9.67 4.68 -4.59
N ALA A 14 -8.60 5.37 -5.00
CA ALA A 14 -7.24 4.89 -4.76
C ALA A 14 -6.95 4.79 -3.26
N MET A 15 -7.31 5.83 -2.51
CA MET A 15 -7.09 5.83 -1.06
C MET A 15 -7.91 4.76 -0.38
N ASN A 16 -9.15 4.57 -0.85
CA ASN A 16 -10.00 3.53 -0.29
C ASN A 16 -9.40 2.14 -0.50
N GLU A 17 -8.94 1.85 -1.72
CA GLU A 17 -8.33 0.54 -1.98
C GLU A 17 -6.99 0.39 -1.26
N LEU A 18 -6.24 1.48 -1.14
CA LEU A 18 -4.94 1.43 -0.48
C LEU A 18 -5.07 1.24 1.02
N VAL A 19 -5.91 2.03 1.67
CA VAL A 19 -6.00 2.05 3.13
C VAL A 19 -7.00 1.02 3.65
N ASN A 20 -8.20 0.98 3.09
CA ASN A 20 -9.26 0.11 3.58
C ASN A 20 -9.22 -1.28 2.94
N GLY A 21 -8.46 -1.45 1.88
CA GLY A 21 -8.29 -2.75 1.25
C GLY A 21 -6.91 -3.33 1.55
N TRP A 22 -5.90 -2.82 0.86
CA TRP A 22 -4.55 -3.37 0.94
C TRP A 22 -3.95 -3.25 2.35
N PHE A 23 -3.94 -2.05 2.93
CA PHE A 23 -3.34 -1.85 4.24
C PHE A 23 -4.09 -2.64 5.32
N LYS A 24 -5.42 -2.61 5.25
CA LYS A 24 -6.23 -3.36 6.21
C LYS A 24 -5.93 -4.86 6.15
N LYS A 25 -5.69 -5.38 4.97
CA LYS A 25 -5.37 -6.80 4.78
C LYS A 25 -4.05 -7.18 5.44
N TRP A 26 -3.05 -6.30 5.36
CA TRP A 26 -1.69 -6.64 5.79
C TRP A 26 -1.32 -6.11 7.17
N ARG A 27 -1.99 -5.06 7.64
CA ARG A 27 -1.56 -4.36 8.86
C ARG A 27 -1.56 -5.23 10.11
N ASP A 28 -2.41 -6.23 10.16
CA ASP A 28 -2.54 -7.09 11.34
C ASP A 28 -1.90 -8.48 11.15
N ARG A 29 -1.25 -8.70 10.00
CA ARG A 29 -0.56 -9.95 9.73
C ARG A 29 0.72 -10.01 10.54
N GLN A 30 0.91 -11.10 11.27
CA GLN A 30 2.12 -11.32 12.06
C GLN A 30 2.96 -12.43 11.43
N GLY A 31 4.27 -12.40 11.68
CA GLY A 31 5.17 -13.43 11.20
C GLY A 31 5.23 -13.52 9.69
N MET A 32 5.24 -12.37 9.01
CA MET A 32 5.27 -12.36 7.56
C MET A 32 6.57 -12.97 7.04
N THR A 33 6.43 -13.90 6.11
CA THR A 33 7.55 -14.51 5.43
C THR A 33 8.01 -13.64 4.28
N ASP A 34 9.16 -13.98 3.67
CA ASP A 34 9.62 -13.28 2.47
C ASP A 34 8.57 -13.35 1.36
N ALA A 35 7.92 -14.51 1.22
CA ALA A 35 6.86 -14.66 0.21
C ALA A 35 5.69 -13.72 0.50
N ASP A 36 5.34 -13.56 1.77
CA ASP A 36 4.28 -12.62 2.16
C ASP A 36 4.65 -11.19 1.79
N TRP A 37 5.89 -10.79 2.06
CA TRP A 37 6.36 -9.45 1.70
C TRP A 37 6.35 -9.24 0.19
N ASP A 38 6.77 -10.25 -0.57
CA ASP A 38 6.73 -10.16 -2.03
C ASP A 38 5.31 -9.93 -2.53
N THR A 39 4.34 -10.66 -1.99
CA THR A 39 2.93 -10.51 -2.37
C THR A 39 2.42 -9.14 -1.97
N CYS A 40 2.74 -8.69 -0.77
CA CYS A 40 2.32 -7.39 -0.25
C CYS A 40 2.79 -6.27 -1.18
N ILE A 41 4.07 -6.30 -1.53
CA ILE A 41 4.65 -5.27 -2.40
C ILE A 41 4.11 -5.36 -3.82
N SER A 42 3.90 -6.58 -4.33
CA SER A 42 3.33 -6.75 -5.66
C SER A 42 1.94 -6.16 -5.75
N GLU A 43 1.12 -6.38 -4.73
CA GLU A 43 -0.24 -5.82 -4.69
C GLU A 43 -0.20 -4.30 -4.63
N LEU A 44 0.73 -3.74 -3.86
CA LEU A 44 0.89 -2.30 -3.79
C LEU A 44 1.29 -1.73 -5.15
N THR A 45 2.21 -2.39 -5.82
CA THR A 45 2.68 -1.97 -7.14
C THR A 45 1.53 -1.98 -8.15
N GLU A 46 0.67 -2.99 -8.09
CA GLU A 46 -0.49 -3.06 -8.97
C GLU A 46 -1.46 -1.90 -8.72
N LEU A 47 -1.66 -1.53 -7.46
CA LEU A 47 -2.48 -0.35 -7.16
C LEU A 47 -1.86 0.91 -7.74
N GLY A 48 -0.54 1.01 -7.68
CA GLY A 48 0.16 2.14 -8.29
C GLY A 48 -0.08 2.23 -9.79
N HIS A 49 0.01 1.09 -10.48
CA HIS A 49 -0.26 1.06 -11.91
C HIS A 49 -1.72 1.37 -12.23
N LYS A 50 -2.63 0.96 -11.37
CA LYS A 50 -4.05 1.18 -11.60
C LYS A 50 -4.45 2.64 -11.47
N TYR A 51 -3.85 3.37 -10.54
CA TYR A 51 -4.26 4.73 -10.23
C TYR A 51 -3.17 5.75 -10.58
N ASN A 52 -2.21 5.92 -9.70
CA ASN A 52 -1.12 6.87 -9.90
C ASN A 52 0.12 6.30 -9.23
N TYR A 53 1.08 5.90 -10.02
CA TYR A 53 2.22 5.14 -9.53
C TYR A 53 2.98 5.88 -8.43
N LYS A 54 3.36 7.12 -8.70
CA LYS A 54 4.16 7.89 -7.73
C LYS A 54 3.42 8.14 -6.44
N LEU A 55 2.16 8.56 -6.55
CA LEU A 55 1.37 8.88 -5.37
C LEU A 55 1.13 7.65 -4.53
N VAL A 56 0.67 6.56 -5.15
CA VAL A 56 0.33 5.35 -4.43
C VAL A 56 1.57 4.73 -3.81
N LEU A 57 2.68 4.70 -4.53
CA LEU A 57 3.90 4.11 -4.00
C LEU A 57 4.48 4.94 -2.86
N ALA A 58 4.37 6.27 -2.93
CA ALA A 58 4.86 7.13 -1.86
C ALA A 58 4.09 6.91 -0.56
N ILE A 59 2.75 6.88 -0.66
CA ILE A 59 1.91 6.64 0.51
C ILE A 59 2.10 5.20 0.98
N GLY A 60 2.15 4.27 0.03
CA GLY A 60 2.32 2.85 0.34
C GLY A 60 3.62 2.55 1.07
N ALA A 61 4.70 3.25 0.71
CA ALA A 61 5.98 3.05 1.38
C ALA A 61 5.87 3.39 2.87
N ALA A 62 5.18 4.47 3.19
CA ALA A 62 4.95 4.83 4.59
C ALA A 62 4.12 3.78 5.31
N LEU A 63 3.12 3.23 4.63
CA LEU A 63 2.29 2.18 5.21
C LEU A 63 3.06 0.88 5.39
N VAL A 64 3.96 0.56 4.47
CA VAL A 64 4.84 -0.62 4.60
C VAL A 64 5.68 -0.48 5.86
N GLU A 65 6.23 0.70 6.12
CA GLU A 65 7.02 0.92 7.33
C GLU A 65 6.17 0.69 8.58
N GLU A 66 4.92 1.09 8.55
CA GLU A 66 4.03 0.84 9.68
C GLU A 66 3.77 -0.66 9.85
N ILE A 67 3.58 -1.38 8.76
CA ILE A 67 3.40 -2.83 8.83
C ILE A 67 4.64 -3.48 9.43
N GLU A 68 5.83 -3.02 9.04
CA GLU A 68 7.09 -3.52 9.59
C GLU A 68 7.18 -3.30 11.09
N ARG A 69 6.79 -2.10 11.55
CA ARG A 69 6.82 -1.80 12.99
C ARG A 69 5.92 -2.74 13.76
N ARG A 70 4.77 -3.10 13.18
CA ARG A 70 3.82 -3.99 13.85
C ARG A 70 4.31 -5.43 13.90
N GLN A 71 5.24 -5.81 13.00
CA GLN A 71 5.81 -7.16 13.02
C GLN A 71 6.66 -7.40 14.26
N ASP A 72 7.21 -6.35 14.86
CA ASP A 72 8.15 -6.48 15.97
C ASP A 72 7.43 -6.52 17.32
N GLY A 73 6.24 -7.01 17.35
CA GLY A 73 5.50 -7.14 18.59
C GLY A 73 4.74 -5.88 18.95
N GLY A 74 4.59 -5.09 18.01
CA GLY A 74 3.75 -3.97 18.14
C GLY A 74 4.29 -2.84 18.88
N ASN A 75 5.05 -2.74 19.09
CA ASN A 75 5.28 -1.62 19.75
C ASN A 75 4.77 -0.64 19.54
#